data_34245199c6dea00c898a5446cd8daa1d
#
_entry.id   34245199c6dea00c898a5446cd8daa1d
#
_cell.length_a   1.000
_cell.length_b   1.000
_cell.length_c   1.000
_cell.angle_alpha   90.00
_cell.angle_beta   90.00
_cell.angle_gamma   90.00
#
_symmetry.space_group_name_H-M   'P 1'
#
loop_
_entity.id
_entity.type
_entity.pdbx_description
1 polymer ?
#
loop_
_entity_poly.entity_id
_entity_poly.type
_entity_poly.pdbx_seq_one_letter_code
_entity_poly.pdbx_strand_id
1 'polypeptide(L)'
;MNSFFSFVGARFPRAVTLFAVTVTLFTLTSCTREPDAIKLGHYGSLTGKDAAFGVATRKGVLLAIEEINAKGGVLGRPLAYLVEDIQSKQGESATAVKKLISRDKVVAVIGANASANSLEAAPICQNSQIPMMAISSTNPRVTEVGDYIFRICFIDPFQGAVLAKFAHTSLKAKRVALLTAVNSPYSVGLSAVLRQDFTARGGEIIAEQKYNEGEKDFRAQLTALRPLKPDVIAITGFYAEAALICLQARALGIDVPFIGGDGWEAPQLIELGGKAVEGTYYSTYFSAENDAPEVRAFVKKFSARWTNETPEAVSALGYDAVYLIAAAMTNAGTTAGPKLRDAIAATKNFPGVTGQTTIDEKRNSAKAAVMLTVKNGRSLFFESVTP
;
A
#
# COMPACT_ATOMS: atom_id res chain seq x y z
N MET A 1 -5.30 -113.97 5.17
CA MET A 1 -6.62 -114.64 5.43
C MET A 1 -7.70 -113.51 5.21
N ASN A 2 -8.47 -113.79 4.18
CA ASN A 2 -9.83 -113.37 3.95
C ASN A 2 -10.23 -111.89 4.20
N SER A 3 -10.92 -111.29 3.44
CA SER A 3 -11.75 -111.40 2.21
C SER A 3 -12.77 -110.27 2.24
N PHE A 4 -13.18 -109.89 1.13
CA PHE A 4 -14.45 -109.56 0.54
C PHE A 4 -14.83 -108.03 0.44
N PHE A 5 -14.85 -107.66 -0.82
CA PHE A 5 -15.97 -107.11 -1.62
C PHE A 5 -16.96 -106.18 -0.96
N SER A 6 -17.17 -105.01 -1.51
CA SER A 6 -18.37 -104.78 -2.33
C SER A 6 -18.40 -103.44 -3.05
N PHE A 7 -18.76 -103.52 -4.36
CA PHE A 7 -19.12 -102.41 -5.22
C PHE A 7 -20.40 -101.74 -4.78
N VAL A 8 -20.49 -100.41 -4.91
CA VAL A 8 -21.68 -99.75 -5.38
C VAL A 8 -21.32 -98.37 -5.93
N GLY A 9 -21.71 -98.11 -7.13
CA GLY A 9 -21.52 -96.86 -7.84
C GLY A 9 -22.48 -95.79 -7.42
N ALA A 10 -22.14 -94.62 -7.67
CA ALA A 10 -23.10 -93.55 -7.91
C ALA A 10 -22.47 -92.24 -8.39
N ARG A 11 -22.84 -91.86 -9.53
CA ARG A 11 -23.23 -90.55 -10.08
C ARG A 11 -22.42 -89.32 -9.68
N PHE A 12 -21.68 -88.77 -10.66
CA PHE A 12 -21.23 -87.40 -10.71
C PHE A 12 -22.36 -86.42 -10.84
N PRO A 13 -22.34 -85.28 -10.11
CA PRO A 13 -22.95 -84.06 -10.53
C PRO A 13 -21.92 -83.06 -11.09
N ARG A 14 -22.30 -82.44 -12.16
CA ARG A 14 -21.55 -81.43 -12.91
C ARG A 14 -21.15 -80.26 -11.98
N ALA A 15 -19.83 -80.05 -11.83
CA ALA A 15 -19.30 -78.84 -11.25
C ALA A 15 -19.42 -77.68 -12.22
N VAL A 16 -20.24 -76.70 -11.87
CA VAL A 16 -20.33 -75.37 -12.55
C VAL A 16 -19.11 -74.60 -12.08
N THR A 17 -18.17 -74.39 -13.00
CA THR A 17 -17.00 -73.51 -12.74
C THR A 17 -17.44 -72.05 -12.83
N LEU A 18 -17.65 -71.41 -11.68
CA LEU A 18 -17.89 -69.96 -11.56
C LEU A 18 -16.54 -69.27 -11.78
N PHE A 19 -16.35 -68.66 -12.93
CA PHE A 19 -15.22 -67.75 -13.19
C PHE A 19 -15.52 -66.40 -12.48
N ALA A 20 -14.92 -66.17 -11.29
CA ALA A 20 -14.94 -64.89 -10.61
C ALA A 20 -14.00 -63.93 -11.35
N VAL A 21 -14.54 -63.07 -12.20
CA VAL A 21 -13.80 -61.94 -12.78
C VAL A 21 -13.65 -60.88 -11.68
N THR A 22 -12.50 -60.87 -11.03
CA THR A 22 -12.10 -59.81 -10.11
C THR A 22 -11.73 -58.61 -10.93
N VAL A 23 -12.67 -57.66 -11.12
CA VAL A 23 -12.40 -56.32 -11.68
C VAL A 23 -11.65 -55.53 -10.63
N THR A 24 -10.32 -55.48 -10.71
CA THR A 24 -9.46 -54.61 -9.91
C THR A 24 -9.65 -53.20 -10.44
N LEU A 25 -10.50 -52.42 -9.75
CA LEU A 25 -10.64 -50.96 -9.95
C LEU A 25 -9.31 -50.30 -9.55
N PHE A 26 -8.43 -50.10 -10.51
CA PHE A 26 -7.30 -49.17 -10.32
C PHE A 26 -7.88 -47.75 -10.18
N THR A 27 -8.12 -47.31 -8.96
CA THR A 27 -8.29 -45.89 -8.64
C THR A 27 -6.97 -45.23 -8.94
N LEU A 28 -6.84 -44.63 -10.14
CA LEU A 28 -5.80 -43.65 -10.44
C LEU A 28 -6.02 -42.48 -9.49
N THR A 29 -5.42 -42.55 -8.31
CA THR A 29 -5.15 -41.36 -7.48
C THR A 29 -4.17 -40.52 -8.30
N SER A 30 -4.74 -39.68 -9.19
CA SER A 30 -4.02 -38.59 -9.82
C SER A 30 -3.53 -37.74 -8.66
N CYS A 31 -2.24 -37.84 -8.30
CA CYS A 31 -1.56 -36.87 -7.49
C CYS A 31 -1.55 -35.58 -8.30
N THR A 32 -2.64 -34.82 -8.26
CA THR A 32 -2.64 -33.44 -8.73
C THR A 32 -1.71 -32.68 -7.81
N ARG A 33 -0.44 -32.56 -8.24
CA ARG A 33 0.52 -31.67 -7.59
C ARG A 33 -0.17 -30.30 -7.58
N GLU A 34 -0.41 -29.77 -6.39
CA GLU A 34 -0.94 -28.42 -6.28
C GLU A 34 -0.06 -27.49 -7.13
N PRO A 35 -0.65 -26.65 -7.99
CA PRO A 35 0.15 -25.78 -8.82
C PRO A 35 1.00 -24.87 -7.94
N ASP A 36 2.29 -24.75 -8.27
CA ASP A 36 3.23 -23.92 -7.53
C ASP A 36 2.68 -22.49 -7.37
N ALA A 37 2.60 -21.99 -6.15
CA ALA A 37 2.05 -20.68 -5.85
C ALA A 37 2.85 -19.56 -6.54
N ILE A 38 2.15 -18.53 -7.00
CA ILE A 38 2.75 -17.29 -7.50
C ILE A 38 3.15 -16.44 -6.30
N LYS A 39 4.44 -16.17 -6.15
CA LYS A 39 4.99 -15.47 -4.98
C LYS A 39 5.00 -13.95 -5.21
N LEU A 40 4.30 -13.21 -4.36
CA LEU A 40 4.35 -11.76 -4.28
C LEU A 40 5.18 -11.36 -3.06
N GLY A 41 6.17 -10.50 -3.26
CA GLY A 41 6.99 -9.96 -2.19
C GLY A 41 6.46 -8.62 -1.71
N HIS A 42 6.42 -8.40 -0.41
CA HIS A 42 6.15 -7.11 0.19
C HIS A 42 7.31 -6.72 1.11
N TYR A 43 7.81 -5.50 0.97
CA TYR A 43 8.73 -4.89 1.92
C TYR A 43 8.11 -3.61 2.46
N GLY A 44 8.19 -3.43 3.76
CA GLY A 44 7.60 -2.25 4.42
C GLY A 44 8.01 -2.18 5.88
N SER A 45 7.86 -1.01 6.48
CA SER A 45 8.11 -0.81 7.91
C SER A 45 6.98 -1.44 8.72
N LEU A 46 7.17 -2.67 9.21
CA LEU A 46 6.21 -3.30 10.12
C LEU A 46 6.53 -2.96 11.58
N THR A 47 7.75 -2.49 11.83
CA THR A 47 8.22 -1.95 13.11
C THR A 47 8.95 -0.62 12.89
N GLY A 48 9.23 0.12 13.99
CA GLY A 48 9.89 1.41 13.92
C GLY A 48 8.93 2.60 13.74
N LYS A 49 9.48 3.78 13.38
CA LYS A 49 8.74 5.05 13.36
C LYS A 49 7.61 5.13 12.33
N ASP A 50 7.71 4.38 11.22
CA ASP A 50 6.75 4.39 10.12
C ASP A 50 5.87 3.12 10.12
N ALA A 51 5.84 2.37 11.22
CA ALA A 51 5.17 1.07 11.32
C ALA A 51 3.67 1.12 11.00
N ALA A 52 3.00 2.22 11.32
CA ALA A 52 1.57 2.40 11.02
C ALA A 52 1.27 2.15 9.53
N PHE A 53 2.07 2.73 8.64
CA PHE A 53 1.88 2.56 7.20
C PHE A 53 2.10 1.12 6.72
N GLY A 54 3.19 0.49 7.15
CA GLY A 54 3.51 -0.88 6.70
C GLY A 54 2.51 -1.90 7.21
N VAL A 55 2.07 -1.76 8.46
CA VAL A 55 1.06 -2.64 9.07
C VAL A 55 -0.28 -2.48 8.36
N ALA A 56 -0.71 -1.24 8.10
CA ALA A 56 -1.96 -0.95 7.39
C ALA A 56 -1.90 -1.47 5.93
N THR A 57 -0.82 -1.21 5.20
CA THR A 57 -0.60 -1.74 3.84
C THR A 57 -0.69 -3.26 3.83
N ARG A 58 -0.01 -3.93 4.77
CA ARG A 58 -0.04 -5.40 4.90
C ARG A 58 -1.45 -5.94 5.04
N LYS A 59 -2.31 -5.29 5.81
CA LYS A 59 -3.71 -5.69 5.98
C LYS A 59 -4.47 -5.66 4.65
N GLY A 60 -4.34 -4.58 3.88
CA GLY A 60 -4.95 -4.47 2.56
C GLY A 60 -4.45 -5.52 1.57
N VAL A 61 -3.13 -5.73 1.52
CA VAL A 61 -2.49 -6.75 0.67
C VAL A 61 -3.00 -8.15 1.01
N LEU A 62 -3.05 -8.50 2.30
CA LEU A 62 -3.53 -9.82 2.75
C LEU A 62 -4.99 -10.04 2.37
N LEU A 63 -5.87 -9.06 2.59
CA LEU A 63 -7.28 -9.17 2.23
C LEU A 63 -7.46 -9.44 0.73
N ALA A 64 -6.73 -8.71 -0.12
CA ALA A 64 -6.79 -8.90 -1.56
C ALA A 64 -6.32 -10.30 -1.98
N ILE A 65 -5.21 -10.79 -1.42
CA ILE A 65 -4.68 -12.13 -1.71
C ILE A 65 -5.67 -13.22 -1.26
N GLU A 66 -6.25 -13.10 -0.07
CA GLU A 66 -7.25 -14.03 0.44
C GLU A 66 -8.47 -14.11 -0.49
N GLU A 67 -8.97 -12.95 -0.95
CA GLU A 67 -10.12 -12.89 -1.87
C GLU A 67 -9.79 -13.46 -3.27
N ILE A 68 -8.62 -13.19 -3.81
CA ILE A 68 -8.19 -13.70 -5.11
C ILE A 68 -8.02 -15.23 -5.03
N ASN A 69 -7.39 -15.73 -3.97
CA ASN A 69 -7.19 -17.15 -3.78
C ASN A 69 -8.51 -17.90 -3.58
N ALA A 70 -9.48 -17.32 -2.88
CA ALA A 70 -10.82 -17.88 -2.73
C ALA A 70 -11.56 -18.02 -4.08
N LYS A 71 -11.17 -17.23 -5.10
CA LYS A 71 -11.71 -17.29 -6.47
C LYS A 71 -10.89 -18.18 -7.43
N GLY A 72 -9.92 -18.96 -6.91
CA GLY A 72 -9.08 -19.86 -7.71
C GLY A 72 -7.72 -19.30 -8.09
N GLY A 73 -7.32 -18.16 -7.51
CA GLY A 73 -6.00 -17.55 -7.71
C GLY A 73 -5.84 -16.82 -9.05
N VAL A 74 -4.61 -16.75 -9.53
CA VAL A 74 -4.23 -16.12 -10.80
C VAL A 74 -3.66 -17.18 -11.72
N LEU A 75 -4.13 -17.25 -12.97
CA LEU A 75 -3.72 -18.29 -13.94
C LEU A 75 -3.87 -19.72 -13.39
N GLY A 76 -4.90 -19.96 -12.55
CA GLY A 76 -5.16 -21.25 -11.91
C GLY A 76 -4.16 -21.61 -10.78
N ARG A 77 -3.42 -20.64 -10.27
CA ARG A 77 -2.40 -20.79 -9.22
C ARG A 77 -2.69 -19.86 -8.05
N PRO A 78 -2.55 -20.32 -6.80
CA PRO A 78 -2.72 -19.45 -5.64
C PRO A 78 -1.59 -18.40 -5.57
N LEU A 79 -1.90 -17.24 -5.00
CA LEU A 79 -0.91 -16.24 -4.63
C LEU A 79 -0.31 -16.58 -3.27
N ALA A 80 1.01 -16.60 -3.16
CA ALA A 80 1.74 -16.70 -1.90
C ALA A 80 2.28 -15.32 -1.51
N TYR A 81 2.07 -14.93 -0.28
CA TYR A 81 2.50 -13.64 0.27
C TYR A 81 3.77 -13.80 1.11
N LEU A 82 4.82 -13.09 0.73
CA LEU A 82 6.09 -13.03 1.45
C LEU A 82 6.33 -11.58 1.89
N VAL A 83 6.64 -11.39 3.16
CA VAL A 83 6.82 -10.04 3.72
C VAL A 83 8.12 -9.90 4.47
N GLU A 84 8.80 -8.77 4.28
CA GLU A 84 10.03 -8.40 4.96
C GLU A 84 9.83 -7.07 5.70
N ASP A 85 10.14 -7.06 6.99
CA ASP A 85 10.15 -5.85 7.81
C ASP A 85 11.46 -5.09 7.62
N ILE A 86 11.38 -3.86 7.14
CA ILE A 86 12.52 -2.96 6.98
C ILE A 86 12.78 -2.09 8.22
N GLN A 87 12.01 -2.27 9.29
CA GLN A 87 12.19 -1.65 10.61
C GLN A 87 12.32 -0.12 10.60
N SER A 88 11.84 0.55 9.56
CA SER A 88 12.06 1.99 9.31
C SER A 88 13.54 2.39 9.31
N LYS A 89 14.43 1.47 8.91
CA LYS A 89 15.87 1.70 8.89
C LYS A 89 16.39 1.87 7.47
N GLN A 90 17.33 2.79 7.31
CA GLN A 90 18.05 2.99 6.06
C GLN A 90 18.86 1.73 5.69
N GLY A 91 18.89 1.37 4.38
CA GLY A 91 19.59 0.20 3.85
C GLY A 91 18.80 -1.11 3.95
N GLU A 92 17.82 -1.22 4.84
CA GLU A 92 17.04 -2.45 5.01
C GLU A 92 16.11 -2.72 3.82
N SER A 93 15.63 -1.70 3.11
CA SER A 93 14.83 -1.88 1.89
C SER A 93 15.61 -2.61 0.80
N ALA A 94 16.87 -2.26 0.61
CA ALA A 94 17.74 -2.94 -0.35
C ALA A 94 17.98 -4.40 0.04
N THR A 95 18.22 -4.67 1.32
CA THR A 95 18.45 -6.03 1.86
C THR A 95 17.20 -6.90 1.69
N ALA A 96 16.03 -6.38 2.08
CA ALA A 96 14.75 -7.06 2.00
C ALA A 96 14.40 -7.44 0.55
N VAL A 97 14.52 -6.49 -0.39
CA VAL A 97 14.19 -6.72 -1.80
C VAL A 97 15.17 -7.70 -2.46
N LYS A 98 16.47 -7.63 -2.17
CA LYS A 98 17.44 -8.64 -2.63
C LYS A 98 17.05 -10.04 -2.17
N LYS A 99 16.64 -10.19 -0.91
CA LYS A 99 16.20 -11.48 -0.35
C LYS A 99 14.95 -12.00 -1.07
N LEU A 100 13.92 -11.16 -1.20
CA LEU A 100 12.68 -11.52 -1.88
C LEU A 100 12.92 -11.97 -3.32
N ILE A 101 13.79 -11.28 -4.07
CA ILE A 101 14.06 -11.59 -5.47
C ILE A 101 15.00 -12.79 -5.60
N SER A 102 16.17 -12.76 -4.94
CA SER A 102 17.24 -13.74 -5.18
C SER A 102 16.97 -15.09 -4.52
N ARG A 103 16.49 -15.10 -3.28
CA ARG A 103 16.23 -16.30 -2.49
C ARG A 103 14.82 -16.81 -2.70
N ASP A 104 13.84 -15.93 -2.52
CA ASP A 104 12.44 -16.33 -2.42
C ASP A 104 11.75 -16.39 -3.80
N LYS A 105 12.38 -15.80 -4.86
CA LYS A 105 11.96 -15.88 -6.26
C LYS A 105 10.56 -15.30 -6.47
N VAL A 106 10.30 -14.12 -5.90
CA VAL A 106 9.04 -13.40 -6.13
C VAL A 106 8.95 -12.89 -7.57
N VAL A 107 7.74 -12.82 -8.11
CA VAL A 107 7.48 -12.36 -9.50
C VAL A 107 7.16 -10.87 -9.58
N ALA A 108 6.77 -10.26 -8.47
CA ALA A 108 6.57 -8.82 -8.31
C ALA A 108 6.82 -8.42 -6.87
N VAL A 109 7.20 -7.15 -6.67
CA VAL A 109 7.48 -6.54 -5.37
C VAL A 109 6.48 -5.42 -5.09
N ILE A 110 5.89 -5.42 -3.91
CA ILE A 110 4.95 -4.42 -3.40
C ILE A 110 5.64 -3.65 -2.27
N GLY A 111 5.54 -2.32 -2.29
CA GLY A 111 6.15 -1.43 -1.27
C GLY A 111 7.07 -0.39 -1.94
N ALA A 112 7.58 0.58 -1.21
CA ALA A 112 7.25 0.89 0.15
C ALA A 112 6.24 2.05 0.25
N ASN A 113 6.03 2.54 1.48
CA ASN A 113 5.24 3.75 1.70
C ASN A 113 6.12 5.00 1.59
N ALA A 114 7.23 5.08 2.33
CA ALA A 114 8.13 6.22 2.28
C ALA A 114 8.99 6.22 0.99
N SER A 115 9.13 7.40 0.36
CA SER A 115 9.87 7.57 -0.89
C SER A 115 11.35 7.18 -0.77
N ALA A 116 12.00 7.45 0.37
CA ALA A 116 13.36 7.03 0.64
C ALA A 116 13.55 5.51 0.49
N ASN A 117 12.62 4.74 1.07
CA ASN A 117 12.66 3.28 1.04
C ASN A 117 12.44 2.73 -0.38
N SER A 118 11.55 3.36 -1.16
CA SER A 118 11.34 2.98 -2.55
C SER A 118 12.54 3.33 -3.44
N LEU A 119 13.21 4.45 -3.20
CA LEU A 119 14.44 4.83 -3.93
C LEU A 119 15.60 3.86 -3.66
N GLU A 120 15.67 3.26 -2.46
CA GLU A 120 16.67 2.21 -2.16
C GLU A 120 16.37 0.89 -2.88
N ALA A 121 15.11 0.50 -2.97
CA ALA A 121 14.66 -0.77 -3.53
C ALA A 121 14.60 -0.77 -5.06
N ALA A 122 14.21 0.35 -5.67
CA ALA A 122 13.91 0.47 -7.08
C ALA A 122 15.07 0.05 -8.01
N PRO A 123 16.34 0.43 -7.80
CA PRO A 123 17.44 -0.04 -8.64
C PRO A 123 17.61 -1.56 -8.66
N ILE A 124 17.30 -2.22 -7.55
CA ILE A 124 17.43 -3.68 -7.42
C ILE A 124 16.33 -4.37 -8.23
N CYS A 125 15.09 -3.89 -8.11
CA CYS A 125 13.96 -4.38 -8.90
C CYS A 125 14.19 -4.16 -10.40
N GLN A 126 14.66 -2.95 -10.79
CA GLN A 126 14.98 -2.60 -12.17
C GLN A 126 16.03 -3.54 -12.76
N ASN A 127 17.16 -3.70 -12.08
CA ASN A 127 18.28 -4.54 -12.56
C ASN A 127 17.89 -6.03 -12.61
N SER A 128 16.97 -6.46 -11.77
CA SER A 128 16.47 -7.84 -11.74
C SER A 128 15.30 -8.08 -12.70
N GLN A 129 14.82 -7.06 -13.39
CA GLN A 129 13.63 -7.10 -14.25
C GLN A 129 12.39 -7.64 -13.55
N ILE A 130 12.23 -7.30 -12.28
CA ILE A 130 11.06 -7.64 -11.45
C ILE A 130 10.23 -6.38 -11.21
N PRO A 131 8.96 -6.33 -11.65
CA PRO A 131 8.11 -5.18 -11.42
C PRO A 131 7.97 -4.84 -9.94
N MET A 132 8.13 -3.55 -9.61
CA MET A 132 7.89 -2.99 -8.29
C MET A 132 6.69 -2.04 -8.35
N MET A 133 5.75 -2.22 -7.42
CA MET A 133 4.60 -1.33 -7.23
C MET A 133 4.75 -0.59 -5.90
N ALA A 134 5.19 0.67 -5.93
CA ALA A 134 5.24 1.53 -4.77
C ALA A 134 3.82 1.91 -4.31
N ILE A 135 3.59 1.91 -2.99
CA ILE A 135 2.25 2.10 -2.41
C ILE A 135 1.92 3.58 -2.25
N SER A 136 2.64 4.31 -1.40
CA SER A 136 2.42 5.74 -1.17
C SER A 136 3.69 6.58 -1.29
N SER A 137 4.68 6.09 -2.04
CA SER A 137 5.91 6.83 -2.33
C SER A 137 5.66 7.84 -3.45
N THR A 138 5.38 9.08 -3.08
CA THR A 138 4.89 10.14 -3.97
C THR A 138 5.98 10.89 -4.73
N ASN A 139 7.26 10.78 -4.31
CA ASN A 139 8.36 11.50 -4.97
C ASN A 139 8.55 11.01 -6.42
N PRO A 140 8.53 11.91 -7.43
CA PRO A 140 8.64 11.54 -8.85
C PRO A 140 9.85 10.68 -9.18
N ARG A 141 10.99 10.91 -8.52
CA ARG A 141 12.25 10.19 -8.75
C ARG A 141 12.13 8.66 -8.58
N VAL A 142 11.13 8.18 -7.86
CA VAL A 142 10.94 6.73 -7.63
C VAL A 142 10.72 5.99 -8.95
N THR A 143 9.82 6.46 -9.82
CA THR A 143 9.54 5.81 -11.11
C THR A 143 10.53 6.20 -12.19
N GLU A 144 11.30 7.27 -12.00
CA GLU A 144 12.39 7.69 -12.90
C GLU A 144 13.58 6.72 -12.88
N VAL A 145 13.69 5.84 -11.86
CA VAL A 145 14.77 4.84 -11.77
C VAL A 145 14.74 3.86 -12.94
N GLY A 146 13.55 3.50 -13.45
CA GLY A 146 13.47 2.61 -14.60
C GLY A 146 12.06 2.13 -14.92
N ASP A 147 11.95 1.34 -16.00
CA ASP A 147 10.68 0.93 -16.60
C ASP A 147 9.99 -0.23 -15.88
N TYR A 148 10.65 -0.86 -14.92
CA TYR A 148 10.04 -1.85 -14.02
C TYR A 148 9.46 -1.25 -12.73
N ILE A 149 9.56 0.07 -12.55
CA ILE A 149 9.14 0.75 -11.33
C ILE A 149 7.85 1.52 -11.55
N PHE A 150 6.82 1.16 -10.82
CA PHE A 150 5.46 1.69 -10.87
C PHE A 150 5.03 2.21 -9.51
N ARG A 151 3.96 3.00 -9.48
CA ARG A 151 3.26 3.40 -8.25
C ARG A 151 1.75 3.34 -8.41
N ILE A 152 1.06 3.04 -7.32
CA ILE A 152 -0.41 3.06 -7.27
C ILE A 152 -0.96 4.38 -6.73
N CYS A 153 -0.12 5.26 -6.19
CA CYS A 153 -0.47 6.55 -5.60
C CYS A 153 -0.28 7.71 -6.59
N PHE A 154 -0.77 8.91 -6.25
CA PHE A 154 -0.42 10.15 -6.92
C PHE A 154 1.03 10.58 -6.62
N ILE A 155 1.47 11.72 -7.16
CA ILE A 155 2.83 12.24 -7.04
C ILE A 155 2.86 13.59 -6.29
N ASP A 156 4.02 13.94 -5.71
CA ASP A 156 4.23 15.23 -5.01
C ASP A 156 3.82 16.47 -5.83
N PRO A 157 4.08 16.56 -7.17
CA PRO A 157 3.59 17.67 -7.98
C PRO A 157 2.06 17.85 -7.92
N PHE A 158 1.32 16.75 -7.95
CA PHE A 158 -0.13 16.80 -7.82
C PHE A 158 -0.55 17.17 -6.39
N GLN A 159 0.04 16.52 -5.39
CA GLN A 159 -0.30 16.73 -3.98
C GLN A 159 0.04 18.15 -3.51
N GLY A 160 1.22 18.67 -3.89
CA GLY A 160 1.63 20.02 -3.55
C GLY A 160 0.71 21.09 -4.13
N ALA A 161 0.27 20.91 -5.39
CA ALA A 161 -0.71 21.77 -6.02
C ALA A 161 -2.08 21.72 -5.33
N VAL A 162 -2.53 20.54 -4.89
CA VAL A 162 -3.76 20.35 -4.09
C VAL A 162 -3.64 21.10 -2.76
N LEU A 163 -2.55 20.94 -2.01
CA LEU A 163 -2.32 21.63 -0.74
C LEU A 163 -2.24 23.15 -0.91
N ALA A 164 -1.55 23.63 -1.95
CA ALA A 164 -1.46 25.05 -2.26
C ALA A 164 -2.83 25.66 -2.55
N LYS A 165 -3.64 24.99 -3.39
CA LYS A 165 -5.01 25.42 -3.69
C LYS A 165 -5.87 25.41 -2.44
N PHE A 166 -5.83 24.33 -1.65
CA PHE A 166 -6.58 24.22 -0.42
C PHE A 166 -6.24 25.35 0.58
N ALA A 167 -4.95 25.60 0.83
CA ALA A 167 -4.52 26.70 1.68
C ALA A 167 -5.04 28.05 1.17
N HIS A 168 -4.91 28.31 -0.13
CA HIS A 168 -5.31 29.58 -0.74
C HIS A 168 -6.84 29.76 -0.80
N THR A 169 -7.60 28.74 -1.23
CA THR A 169 -9.03 28.86 -1.51
C THR A 169 -9.92 28.51 -0.32
N SER A 170 -9.66 27.39 0.36
CA SER A 170 -10.50 26.90 1.46
C SER A 170 -10.13 27.58 2.78
N LEU A 171 -8.83 27.69 3.09
CA LEU A 171 -8.36 28.38 4.31
C LEU A 171 -8.15 29.88 4.14
N LYS A 172 -8.25 30.44 2.92
CA LYS A 172 -8.03 31.87 2.61
C LYS A 172 -6.64 32.36 3.04
N ALA A 173 -5.67 31.48 3.15
CA ALA A 173 -4.33 31.83 3.55
C ALA A 173 -3.62 32.68 2.50
N LYS A 174 -2.93 33.71 2.95
CA LYS A 174 -2.03 34.57 2.15
C LYS A 174 -0.57 34.34 2.53
N ARG A 175 -0.31 33.93 3.77
CA ARG A 175 1.01 33.81 4.37
C ARG A 175 1.17 32.40 4.97
N VAL A 176 2.00 31.58 4.37
CA VAL A 176 2.23 30.20 4.81
C VAL A 176 3.68 30.08 5.32
N ALA A 177 3.86 29.40 6.45
CA ALA A 177 5.17 28.94 6.92
C ALA A 177 5.30 27.43 6.63
N LEU A 178 6.51 26.99 6.26
CA LEU A 178 6.84 25.58 6.00
C LEU A 178 7.72 25.00 7.11
N LEU A 179 7.46 23.73 7.44
CA LEU A 179 8.37 22.87 8.19
C LEU A 179 8.73 21.66 7.31
N THR A 180 10.02 21.55 6.97
CA THR A 180 10.54 20.57 6.01
C THR A 180 11.55 19.64 6.67
N ALA A 181 11.33 18.32 6.57
CA ALA A 181 12.31 17.31 6.96
C ALA A 181 13.39 17.20 5.88
N VAL A 182 14.60 17.70 6.14
CA VAL A 182 15.64 17.85 5.10
C VAL A 182 16.28 16.55 4.67
N ASN A 183 16.20 15.51 5.47
CA ASN A 183 16.68 14.16 5.16
C ASN A 183 15.61 13.26 4.52
N SER A 184 14.43 13.82 4.19
CA SER A 184 13.31 13.10 3.55
C SER A 184 13.11 13.57 2.12
N PRO A 185 13.36 12.72 1.10
CA PRO A 185 13.06 13.06 -0.29
C PRO A 185 11.59 13.43 -0.53
N TYR A 186 10.66 12.80 0.21
CA TYR A 186 9.24 13.14 0.21
C TYR A 186 9.01 14.58 0.70
N SER A 187 9.45 14.87 1.92
CA SER A 187 9.23 16.18 2.54
C SER A 187 9.83 17.33 1.73
N VAL A 188 11.05 17.16 1.24
CA VAL A 188 11.75 18.15 0.40
C VAL A 188 11.00 18.36 -0.92
N GLY A 189 10.58 17.28 -1.58
CA GLY A 189 9.84 17.33 -2.84
C GLY A 189 8.50 18.04 -2.67
N LEU A 190 7.71 17.65 -1.69
CA LEU A 190 6.40 18.22 -1.41
C LEU A 190 6.48 19.71 -1.01
N SER A 191 7.45 20.09 -0.16
CA SER A 191 7.70 21.50 0.18
C SER A 191 8.02 22.36 -1.03
N ALA A 192 8.84 21.85 -1.94
CA ALA A 192 9.23 22.59 -3.14
C ALA A 192 8.03 22.89 -4.03
N VAL A 193 7.16 21.90 -4.27
CA VAL A 193 5.95 22.07 -5.09
C VAL A 193 4.92 22.97 -4.39
N LEU A 194 4.67 22.74 -3.09
CA LEU A 194 3.74 23.58 -2.32
C LEU A 194 4.17 25.05 -2.36
N ARG A 195 5.47 25.32 -2.19
CA ARG A 195 6.01 26.70 -2.31
C ARG A 195 5.74 27.28 -3.70
N GLN A 196 6.12 26.54 -4.74
CA GLN A 196 5.98 26.99 -6.12
C GLN A 196 4.52 27.32 -6.45
N ASP A 197 3.60 26.42 -6.18
CA ASP A 197 2.20 26.56 -6.52
C ASP A 197 1.48 27.61 -5.67
N PHE A 198 1.80 27.67 -4.37
CA PHE A 198 1.20 28.66 -3.48
C PHE A 198 1.62 30.09 -3.89
N THR A 199 2.89 30.26 -4.23
CA THR A 199 3.39 31.56 -4.73
C THR A 199 2.80 31.92 -6.09
N ALA A 200 2.67 30.96 -7.00
CA ALA A 200 2.01 31.18 -8.31
C ALA A 200 0.54 31.61 -8.17
N ARG A 201 -0.12 31.24 -7.06
CA ARG A 201 -1.50 31.68 -6.73
C ARG A 201 -1.56 33.03 -6.01
N GLY A 202 -0.42 33.73 -5.86
CA GLY A 202 -0.32 35.04 -5.19
C GLY A 202 -0.16 34.96 -3.67
N GLY A 203 0.08 33.77 -3.12
CA GLY A 203 0.42 33.59 -1.72
C GLY A 203 1.91 33.83 -1.45
N GLU A 204 2.28 33.98 -0.18
CA GLU A 204 3.66 34.20 0.27
C GLU A 204 4.10 33.08 1.19
N ILE A 205 5.26 32.48 0.92
CA ILE A 205 5.94 31.59 1.87
C ILE A 205 6.86 32.49 2.71
N ILE A 206 6.40 32.82 3.93
CA ILE A 206 7.04 33.80 4.82
C ILE A 206 8.26 33.24 5.56
N ALA A 207 8.34 31.95 5.72
CA ALA A 207 9.47 31.25 6.33
C ALA A 207 9.46 29.77 6.00
N GLU A 208 10.64 29.17 6.02
CA GLU A 208 10.82 27.73 6.03
C GLU A 208 11.75 27.34 7.15
N GLN A 209 11.26 26.49 8.05
CA GLN A 209 12.06 25.88 9.11
C GLN A 209 12.39 24.44 8.75
N LYS A 210 13.59 24.04 9.11
CA LYS A 210 14.15 22.72 8.77
C LYS A 210 14.27 21.85 10.02
N TYR A 211 14.06 20.54 9.83
CA TYR A 211 14.28 19.53 10.86
C TYR A 211 14.72 18.20 10.20
N ASN A 212 15.10 17.21 11.00
CA ASN A 212 15.37 15.87 10.50
C ASN A 212 14.27 14.90 10.95
N GLU A 213 13.89 13.96 10.12
CA GLU A 213 13.01 12.86 10.54
C GLU A 213 13.57 12.18 11.80
N GLY A 214 12.70 11.95 12.78
CA GLY A 214 13.05 11.39 14.07
C GLY A 214 13.36 12.43 15.15
N GLU A 215 13.44 13.72 14.82
CA GLU A 215 13.52 14.78 15.83
C GLU A 215 12.27 14.81 16.71
N LYS A 216 12.43 15.19 17.97
CA LYS A 216 11.34 15.22 18.96
C LYS A 216 11.12 16.60 19.57
N ASP A 217 12.03 17.55 19.34
CA ASP A 217 11.96 18.91 19.87
C ASP A 217 11.99 19.93 18.73
N PHE A 218 10.87 20.62 18.55
CA PHE A 218 10.64 21.60 17.50
C PHE A 218 10.45 23.03 18.04
N ARG A 219 10.71 23.24 19.34
CA ARG A 219 10.47 24.52 19.99
C ARG A 219 11.30 25.65 19.40
N ALA A 220 12.52 25.37 18.94
CA ALA A 220 13.37 26.37 18.30
C ALA A 220 12.74 26.87 17.00
N GLN A 221 12.31 25.93 16.10
CA GLN A 221 11.66 26.25 14.85
C GLN A 221 10.35 27.00 15.07
N LEU A 222 9.53 26.53 16.02
CA LEU A 222 8.24 27.15 16.34
C LEU A 222 8.40 28.54 16.99
N THR A 223 9.38 28.71 17.82
CA THR A 223 9.72 30.06 18.41
C THR A 223 10.11 31.05 17.34
N ALA A 224 10.84 30.61 16.30
CA ALA A 224 11.19 31.46 15.16
C ALA A 224 10.00 31.83 14.31
N LEU A 225 9.00 30.90 14.15
CA LEU A 225 7.79 31.13 13.36
C LEU A 225 6.74 32.00 14.06
N ARG A 226 6.64 31.90 15.39
CA ARG A 226 5.61 32.59 16.20
C ARG A 226 5.46 34.08 15.92
N PRO A 227 6.54 34.90 15.91
CA PRO A 227 6.43 36.36 15.70
C PRO A 227 6.03 36.69 14.25
N LEU A 228 6.19 35.79 13.28
CA LEU A 228 5.88 36.02 11.90
C LEU A 228 4.37 35.94 11.62
N LYS A 229 3.58 35.37 12.52
CA LYS A 229 2.11 35.23 12.44
C LYS A 229 1.65 34.69 11.07
N PRO A 230 2.04 33.45 10.69
CA PRO A 230 1.52 32.81 9.47
C PRO A 230 0.01 32.61 9.57
N ASP A 231 -0.70 32.59 8.45
CA ASP A 231 -2.12 32.21 8.39
C ASP A 231 -2.27 30.69 8.52
N VAL A 232 -1.29 29.94 8.01
CA VAL A 232 -1.25 28.48 8.01
C VAL A 232 0.21 28.03 8.17
N ILE A 233 0.42 26.94 8.88
CA ILE A 233 1.71 26.24 8.91
C ILE A 233 1.56 24.91 8.17
N ALA A 234 2.38 24.69 7.14
CA ALA A 234 2.42 23.44 6.40
C ALA A 234 3.62 22.59 6.87
N ILE A 235 3.34 21.34 7.23
CA ILE A 235 4.33 20.37 7.67
C ILE A 235 4.33 19.23 6.67
N THR A 236 5.39 19.09 5.88
CA THR A 236 5.49 18.14 4.79
C THR A 236 6.11 16.79 5.19
N GLY A 237 6.23 16.54 6.50
CA GLY A 237 6.75 15.29 7.05
C GLY A 237 5.68 14.27 7.38
N PHE A 238 6.02 13.32 8.24
CA PHE A 238 5.17 12.22 8.63
C PHE A 238 4.40 12.46 9.94
N TYR A 239 3.42 11.61 10.23
CA TYR A 239 2.47 11.75 11.33
C TYR A 239 3.10 11.93 12.70
N ALA A 240 4.23 11.26 12.98
CA ALA A 240 4.85 11.29 14.31
C ALA A 240 5.42 12.69 14.64
N GLU A 241 6.20 13.27 13.72
CA GLU A 241 6.72 14.62 13.86
C GLU A 241 5.60 15.66 13.76
N ALA A 242 4.63 15.48 12.85
CA ALA A 242 3.49 16.38 12.73
C ALA A 242 2.69 16.48 14.03
N ALA A 243 2.42 15.37 14.71
CA ALA A 243 1.76 15.34 16.00
C ALA A 243 2.56 16.10 17.08
N LEU A 244 3.88 15.86 17.15
CA LEU A 244 4.76 16.53 18.12
C LEU A 244 4.90 18.03 17.84
N ILE A 245 4.98 18.42 16.56
CA ILE A 245 5.02 19.83 16.15
C ILE A 245 3.71 20.52 16.57
N CYS A 246 2.54 19.92 16.30
CA CYS A 246 1.26 20.47 16.72
C CYS A 246 1.18 20.61 18.25
N LEU A 247 1.60 19.59 19.02
CA LEU A 247 1.63 19.65 20.49
C LEU A 247 2.47 20.82 21.01
N GLN A 248 3.69 20.95 20.49
CA GLN A 248 4.62 21.99 20.92
C GLN A 248 4.17 23.38 20.44
N ALA A 249 3.58 23.48 19.27
CA ALA A 249 3.02 24.73 18.76
C ALA A 249 1.88 25.25 19.64
N ARG A 250 0.91 24.39 19.98
CA ARG A 250 -0.19 24.76 20.89
C ARG A 250 0.32 25.18 22.27
N ALA A 251 1.33 24.48 22.79
CA ALA A 251 1.98 24.86 24.05
C ALA A 251 2.66 26.22 24.00
N LEU A 252 3.12 26.67 22.82
CA LEU A 252 3.70 28.00 22.58
C LEU A 252 2.63 29.05 22.19
N GLY A 253 1.34 28.73 22.22
CA GLY A 253 0.26 29.62 21.84
C GLY A 253 0.20 29.92 20.34
N ILE A 254 0.57 28.94 19.49
CA ILE A 254 0.42 29.01 18.03
C ILE A 254 -0.84 28.23 17.68
N ASP A 255 -1.96 28.95 17.43
CA ASP A 255 -3.29 28.38 17.23
C ASP A 255 -3.76 28.36 15.77
N VAL A 256 -2.86 28.70 14.82
CA VAL A 256 -3.19 28.70 13.38
C VAL A 256 -3.47 27.27 12.88
N PRO A 257 -4.20 27.12 11.76
CA PRO A 257 -4.38 25.82 11.12
C PRO A 257 -3.04 25.22 10.69
N PHE A 258 -2.95 23.89 10.80
CA PHE A 258 -1.84 23.12 10.23
C PHE A 258 -2.35 22.31 9.04
N ILE A 259 -1.53 22.21 8.00
CA ILE A 259 -1.81 21.36 6.84
C ILE A 259 -0.64 20.41 6.58
N GLY A 260 -0.96 19.23 6.04
CA GLY A 260 0.03 18.24 5.67
C GLY A 260 -0.36 17.38 4.48
N GLY A 261 0.55 16.53 4.07
CA GLY A 261 0.31 15.56 3.01
C GLY A 261 -0.17 14.20 3.54
N ASP A 262 -0.19 13.22 2.65
CA ASP A 262 -0.59 11.83 2.91
C ASP A 262 0.27 11.15 4.01
N GLY A 263 1.47 11.65 4.25
CA GLY A 263 2.32 11.21 5.36
C GLY A 263 1.74 11.43 6.76
N TRP A 264 0.61 12.14 6.88
CA TRP A 264 -0.08 12.31 8.15
C TRP A 264 -1.13 11.24 8.44
N GLU A 265 -1.54 10.48 7.44
CA GLU A 265 -2.64 9.56 7.57
C GLU A 265 -2.27 8.28 8.34
N ALA A 266 -2.31 8.40 9.64
CA ALA A 266 -2.17 7.28 10.56
C ALA A 266 -2.99 7.58 11.83
N PRO A 267 -3.60 6.58 12.49
CA PRO A 267 -4.27 6.75 13.79
C PRO A 267 -3.36 7.39 14.83
N GLN A 268 -2.04 7.13 14.73
CA GLN A 268 -1.03 7.66 15.62
C GLN A 268 -0.88 9.19 15.57
N LEU A 269 -1.30 9.86 14.48
CA LEU A 269 -1.39 11.31 14.44
C LEU A 269 -2.26 11.83 15.60
N ILE A 270 -3.43 11.19 15.78
CA ILE A 270 -4.40 11.56 16.80
C ILE A 270 -3.99 11.01 18.18
N GLU A 271 -3.50 9.77 18.23
CA GLU A 271 -3.04 9.14 19.48
C GLU A 271 -1.91 9.93 20.14
N LEU A 272 -0.95 10.41 19.34
CA LEU A 272 0.19 11.20 19.82
C LEU A 272 -0.16 12.68 20.03
N GLY A 273 -0.93 13.26 19.09
CA GLY A 273 -1.22 14.69 19.08
C GLY A 273 -2.41 15.11 19.96
N GLY A 274 -3.34 14.19 20.24
CA GLY A 274 -4.52 14.43 21.05
C GLY A 274 -5.30 15.67 20.57
N LYS A 275 -5.61 16.56 21.51
CA LYS A 275 -6.33 17.81 21.19
C LYS A 275 -5.52 18.79 20.35
N ALA A 276 -4.21 18.67 20.29
CA ALA A 276 -3.36 19.62 19.56
C ALA A 276 -3.51 19.50 18.04
N VAL A 277 -3.93 18.34 17.55
CA VAL A 277 -4.19 18.09 16.12
C VAL A 277 -5.63 18.36 15.69
N GLU A 278 -6.52 18.75 16.60
CA GLU A 278 -7.88 19.18 16.25
C GLU A 278 -7.84 20.40 15.31
N GLY A 279 -8.67 20.37 14.25
CA GLY A 279 -8.71 21.43 13.24
C GLY A 279 -7.51 21.47 12.31
N THR A 280 -6.71 20.40 12.25
CA THR A 280 -5.68 20.23 11.23
C THR A 280 -6.25 19.57 9.98
N TYR A 281 -5.55 19.71 8.84
CA TYR A 281 -5.99 19.16 7.56
C TYR A 281 -4.85 18.45 6.87
N TYR A 282 -5.15 17.37 6.14
CA TYR A 282 -4.17 16.69 5.33
C TYR A 282 -4.79 16.03 4.09
N SER A 283 -3.99 15.94 3.04
CA SER A 283 -4.42 15.28 1.80
C SER A 283 -4.16 13.79 1.85
N THR A 284 -5.06 13.00 1.25
CA THR A 284 -4.92 11.55 1.13
C THR A 284 -5.60 11.02 -0.14
N TYR A 285 -5.59 9.70 -0.35
CA TYR A 285 -6.09 9.01 -1.55
C TYR A 285 -7.50 8.46 -1.41
N PHE A 286 -8.00 8.34 -0.19
CA PHE A 286 -9.17 7.55 0.13
C PHE A 286 -9.85 8.11 1.39
N SER A 287 -11.17 7.95 1.44
CA SER A 287 -11.94 8.13 2.67
C SER A 287 -12.86 6.92 2.84
N ALA A 288 -12.81 6.31 4.01
CA ALA A 288 -13.73 5.21 4.37
C ALA A 288 -15.20 5.67 4.46
N GLU A 289 -15.44 6.99 4.51
CA GLU A 289 -16.78 7.61 4.51
C GLU A 289 -17.34 7.81 3.10
N ASN A 290 -16.60 7.47 2.04
CA ASN A 290 -17.08 7.57 0.67
C ASN A 290 -18.17 6.52 0.41
N ASP A 291 -19.32 6.99 -0.09
CA ASP A 291 -20.52 6.18 -0.32
C ASP A 291 -20.47 5.30 -1.58
N ALA A 292 -19.39 5.33 -2.36
CA ALA A 292 -19.24 4.49 -3.54
C ALA A 292 -19.41 2.99 -3.17
N PRO A 293 -20.16 2.21 -3.97
CA PRO A 293 -20.43 0.80 -3.65
C PRO A 293 -19.18 -0.04 -3.41
N GLU A 294 -18.13 0.19 -4.20
CA GLU A 294 -16.82 -0.48 -4.08
C GLU A 294 -16.12 -0.15 -2.77
N VAL A 295 -16.19 1.12 -2.32
CA VAL A 295 -15.62 1.56 -1.04
C VAL A 295 -16.35 0.92 0.12
N ARG A 296 -17.70 1.00 0.13
CA ARG A 296 -18.50 0.36 1.18
C ARG A 296 -18.27 -1.15 1.26
N ALA A 297 -18.17 -1.83 0.11
CA ALA A 297 -17.89 -3.25 0.07
C ALA A 297 -16.50 -3.58 0.65
N PHE A 298 -15.48 -2.80 0.29
CA PHE A 298 -14.12 -2.95 0.84
C PHE A 298 -14.09 -2.70 2.35
N VAL A 299 -14.65 -1.57 2.82
CA VAL A 299 -14.69 -1.23 4.26
C VAL A 299 -15.38 -2.33 5.05
N LYS A 300 -16.53 -2.84 4.57
CA LYS A 300 -17.26 -3.95 5.23
C LYS A 300 -16.39 -5.20 5.36
N LYS A 301 -15.70 -5.61 4.28
CA LYS A 301 -14.84 -6.80 4.28
C LYS A 301 -13.61 -6.61 5.17
N PHE A 302 -12.99 -5.42 5.09
CA PHE A 302 -11.84 -5.08 5.91
C PHE A 302 -12.19 -5.12 7.41
N SER A 303 -13.27 -4.44 7.82
CA SER A 303 -13.73 -4.44 9.21
C SER A 303 -14.16 -5.83 9.71
N ALA A 304 -14.71 -6.68 8.84
CA ALA A 304 -15.04 -8.06 9.20
C ALA A 304 -13.76 -8.90 9.42
N ARG A 305 -12.71 -8.67 8.63
CA ARG A 305 -11.42 -9.38 8.73
C ARG A 305 -10.58 -8.90 9.91
N TRP A 306 -10.60 -7.61 10.21
CA TRP A 306 -9.76 -6.93 11.19
C TRP A 306 -10.56 -6.35 12.37
N THR A 307 -11.53 -7.08 12.87
CA THR A 307 -12.28 -6.82 14.11
C THR A 307 -12.70 -5.36 14.30
N ASN A 308 -13.57 -4.87 13.41
CA ASN A 308 -14.12 -3.51 13.43
C ASN A 308 -13.11 -2.36 13.20
N GLU A 309 -11.93 -2.66 12.70
CA GLU A 309 -11.00 -1.60 12.27
C GLU A 309 -11.51 -0.90 11.01
N THR A 310 -11.26 0.39 10.91
CA THR A 310 -11.48 1.19 9.69
C THR A 310 -10.22 1.17 8.83
N PRO A 311 -10.31 0.87 7.52
CA PRO A 311 -9.12 0.89 6.67
C PRO A 311 -8.60 2.30 6.46
N GLU A 312 -7.29 2.49 6.57
CA GLU A 312 -6.56 3.67 6.13
C GLU A 312 -6.35 3.65 4.61
N ALA A 313 -6.03 4.80 4.00
CA ALA A 313 -5.80 4.88 2.56
C ALA A 313 -4.67 3.96 2.07
N VAL A 314 -3.62 3.77 2.84
CA VAL A 314 -2.54 2.85 2.46
C VAL A 314 -2.97 1.38 2.49
N SER A 315 -3.98 1.02 3.29
CA SER A 315 -4.63 -0.30 3.24
C SER A 315 -5.39 -0.48 1.91
N ALA A 316 -6.14 0.55 1.51
CA ALA A 316 -6.88 0.56 0.26
C ALA A 316 -5.94 0.54 -0.95
N LEU A 317 -4.83 1.29 -0.93
CA LEU A 317 -3.79 1.25 -1.97
C LEU A 317 -3.11 -0.13 -2.05
N GLY A 318 -2.80 -0.76 -0.91
CA GLY A 318 -2.25 -2.12 -0.87
C GLY A 318 -3.18 -3.16 -1.48
N TYR A 319 -4.48 -3.04 -1.20
CA TYR A 319 -5.52 -3.86 -1.79
C TYR A 319 -5.60 -3.67 -3.31
N ASP A 320 -5.67 -2.43 -3.79
CA ASP A 320 -5.71 -2.11 -5.22
C ASP A 320 -4.45 -2.56 -5.96
N ALA A 321 -3.27 -2.42 -5.35
CA ALA A 321 -2.00 -2.84 -5.93
C ALA A 321 -1.97 -4.34 -6.24
N VAL A 322 -2.45 -5.18 -5.32
CA VAL A 322 -2.52 -6.63 -5.54
C VAL A 322 -3.50 -6.98 -6.65
N TYR A 323 -4.69 -6.38 -6.67
CA TYR A 323 -5.68 -6.61 -7.72
C TYR A 323 -5.20 -6.15 -9.09
N LEU A 324 -4.50 -5.01 -9.18
CA LEU A 324 -3.92 -4.52 -10.42
C LEU A 324 -2.82 -5.47 -10.94
N ILE A 325 -1.90 -5.89 -10.06
CA ILE A 325 -0.85 -6.86 -10.42
C ILE A 325 -1.46 -8.19 -10.87
N ALA A 326 -2.47 -8.69 -10.17
CA ALA A 326 -3.18 -9.92 -10.53
C ALA A 326 -3.88 -9.83 -11.89
N ALA A 327 -4.56 -8.71 -12.16
CA ALA A 327 -5.17 -8.43 -13.45
C ALA A 327 -4.13 -8.35 -14.58
N ALA A 328 -2.99 -7.69 -14.31
CA ALA A 328 -1.88 -7.59 -15.27
C ALA A 328 -1.29 -8.98 -15.59
N MET A 329 -1.11 -9.86 -14.60
CA MET A 329 -0.68 -11.25 -14.82
C MET A 329 -1.67 -12.02 -15.69
N THR A 330 -2.97 -11.87 -15.42
CA THR A 330 -4.04 -12.51 -16.19
C THR A 330 -4.02 -12.03 -17.64
N ASN A 331 -3.92 -10.72 -17.86
CA ASN A 331 -3.86 -10.11 -19.20
C ASN A 331 -2.60 -10.52 -19.97
N ALA A 332 -1.46 -10.63 -19.28
CA ALA A 332 -0.21 -11.08 -19.87
C ALA A 332 -0.19 -12.61 -20.16
N GLY A 333 -1.07 -13.39 -19.53
CA GLY A 333 -1.06 -14.85 -19.55
C GLY A 333 0.18 -15.47 -18.92
N THR A 334 0.95 -14.70 -18.13
CA THR A 334 2.25 -15.11 -17.56
C THR A 334 2.66 -14.24 -16.38
N THR A 335 3.61 -14.74 -15.59
CA THR A 335 4.27 -14.00 -14.50
C THR A 335 5.70 -13.54 -14.88
N ALA A 336 6.12 -13.74 -16.12
CA ALA A 336 7.46 -13.35 -16.58
C ALA A 336 7.64 -11.83 -16.52
N GLY A 337 8.71 -11.38 -15.88
CA GLY A 337 8.97 -9.97 -15.57
C GLY A 337 8.73 -8.98 -16.72
N PRO A 338 9.33 -9.15 -17.91
CA PRO A 338 9.12 -8.22 -19.03
C PRO A 338 7.66 -8.12 -19.49
N LYS A 339 6.96 -9.25 -19.62
CA LYS A 339 5.55 -9.26 -20.04
C LYS A 339 4.63 -8.71 -18.95
N LEU A 340 4.93 -8.99 -17.69
CA LEU A 340 4.19 -8.45 -16.55
C LEU A 340 4.38 -6.93 -16.47
N ARG A 341 5.63 -6.42 -16.64
CA ARG A 341 5.92 -5.00 -16.73
C ARG A 341 5.07 -4.32 -17.81
N ASP A 342 5.04 -4.88 -19.03
CA ASP A 342 4.28 -4.33 -20.13
C ASP A 342 2.78 -4.31 -19.85
N ALA A 343 2.25 -5.36 -19.23
CA ALA A 343 0.84 -5.45 -18.86
C ALA A 343 0.46 -4.44 -17.75
N ILE A 344 1.36 -4.21 -16.77
CA ILE A 344 1.15 -3.16 -15.75
C ILE A 344 1.17 -1.78 -16.43
N ALA A 345 2.14 -1.50 -17.30
CA ALA A 345 2.25 -0.23 -18.02
C ALA A 345 1.04 0.06 -18.92
N ALA A 346 0.42 -0.99 -19.49
CA ALA A 346 -0.76 -0.88 -20.34
C ALA A 346 -2.08 -0.67 -19.55
N THR A 347 -2.05 -0.63 -18.22
CA THR A 347 -3.25 -0.51 -17.39
C THR A 347 -3.97 0.82 -17.63
N LYS A 348 -5.25 0.75 -18.02
CA LYS A 348 -6.14 1.90 -18.21
C LYS A 348 -7.46 1.67 -17.48
N ASN A 349 -7.94 2.70 -16.78
CA ASN A 349 -9.24 2.73 -16.09
C ASN A 349 -9.50 1.50 -15.19
N PHE A 350 -8.45 0.98 -14.56
CA PHE A 350 -8.58 -0.14 -13.65
C PHE A 350 -9.45 0.27 -12.45
N PRO A 351 -10.55 -0.46 -12.17
CA PRO A 351 -11.46 -0.10 -11.08
C PRO A 351 -10.83 -0.49 -9.73
N GLY A 352 -10.46 0.49 -8.93
CA GLY A 352 -9.93 0.31 -7.59
C GLY A 352 -10.85 0.93 -6.53
N VAL A 353 -10.68 0.52 -5.29
CA VAL A 353 -11.38 1.12 -4.14
C VAL A 353 -10.88 2.53 -3.84
N THR A 354 -9.68 2.87 -4.30
CA THR A 354 -9.12 4.23 -4.28
C THR A 354 -9.44 5.02 -5.56
N GLY A 355 -10.49 4.61 -6.30
CA GLY A 355 -10.87 5.17 -7.60
C GLY A 355 -10.20 4.49 -8.78
N GLN A 356 -10.56 4.92 -9.99
CA GLN A 356 -9.99 4.38 -11.21
C GLN A 356 -8.49 4.65 -11.30
N THR A 357 -7.74 3.64 -11.73
CA THR A 357 -6.29 3.75 -11.92
C THR A 357 -5.94 3.62 -13.40
N THR A 358 -5.25 4.63 -13.92
CA THR A 358 -4.57 4.58 -15.21
C THR A 358 -3.09 4.81 -14.97
N ILE A 359 -2.25 3.91 -15.45
CA ILE A 359 -0.80 4.07 -15.40
C ILE A 359 -0.39 4.94 -16.59
N ASP A 360 0.29 6.05 -16.29
CA ASP A 360 0.78 7.00 -17.30
C ASP A 360 2.10 6.56 -17.92
N GLU A 361 2.60 7.32 -18.91
CA GLU A 361 3.86 7.05 -19.59
C GLU A 361 5.09 7.10 -18.67
N LYS A 362 4.97 7.80 -17.52
CA LYS A 362 6.00 7.86 -16.46
C LYS A 362 5.77 6.82 -15.37
N ARG A 363 4.83 5.89 -15.58
CA ARG A 363 4.47 4.78 -14.66
C ARG A 363 3.89 5.25 -13.32
N ASN A 364 3.30 6.44 -13.31
CA ASN A 364 2.54 6.96 -12.19
C ASN A 364 1.06 6.64 -12.35
N SER A 365 0.35 6.58 -11.24
CA SER A 365 -1.11 6.49 -11.22
C SER A 365 -1.72 7.88 -11.09
N ALA A 366 -2.65 8.21 -11.96
CA ALA A 366 -3.52 9.36 -11.75
C ALA A 366 -4.58 9.01 -10.70
N LYS A 367 -4.64 9.77 -9.62
CA LYS A 367 -5.59 9.61 -8.51
C LYS A 367 -6.20 10.94 -8.14
N ALA A 368 -7.44 10.94 -7.68
CA ALA A 368 -8.01 12.10 -6.99
C ALA A 368 -7.39 12.24 -5.59
N ALA A 369 -7.37 13.46 -5.08
CA ALA A 369 -7.02 13.72 -3.69
C ALA A 369 -8.28 14.13 -2.91
N VAL A 370 -8.35 13.67 -1.67
CA VAL A 370 -9.33 14.10 -0.68
C VAL A 370 -8.58 14.82 0.45
N MET A 371 -9.20 15.87 0.98
CA MET A 371 -8.74 16.51 2.20
C MET A 371 -9.50 15.93 3.38
N LEU A 372 -8.79 15.50 4.38
CA LEU A 372 -9.35 15.11 5.68
C LEU A 372 -9.07 16.20 6.71
N THR A 373 -9.92 16.27 7.73
CA THR A 373 -9.71 17.10 8.92
C THR A 373 -9.80 16.25 10.17
N VAL A 374 -9.02 16.61 11.19
CA VAL A 374 -9.18 16.00 12.53
C VAL A 374 -10.22 16.77 13.30
N LYS A 375 -11.30 16.08 13.70
CA LYS A 375 -12.39 16.65 14.48
C LYS A 375 -12.95 15.62 15.46
N ASN A 376 -13.08 16.00 16.72
CA ASN A 376 -13.56 15.15 17.81
C ASN A 376 -12.74 13.84 17.93
N GLY A 377 -11.43 13.93 17.79
CA GLY A 377 -10.52 12.79 17.87
C GLY A 377 -10.66 11.80 16.71
N ARG A 378 -11.17 12.23 15.55
CA ARG A 378 -11.34 11.38 14.36
C ARG A 378 -10.94 12.14 13.10
N SER A 379 -10.37 11.42 12.14
CA SER A 379 -10.16 11.92 10.79
C SER A 379 -11.45 11.78 10.00
N LEU A 380 -11.97 12.90 9.51
CA LEU A 380 -13.24 13.00 8.78
C LEU A 380 -12.99 13.59 7.40
N PHE A 381 -13.79 13.19 6.43
CA PHE A 381 -13.79 13.79 5.10
C PHE A 381 -14.13 15.30 5.21
N PHE A 382 -13.35 16.13 4.54
CA PHE A 382 -13.57 17.57 4.49
C PHE A 382 -14.02 18.01 3.10
N GLU A 383 -13.19 17.79 2.08
CA GLU A 383 -13.55 18.09 0.69
C GLU A 383 -12.67 17.31 -0.30
N SER A 384 -13.14 17.20 -1.54
CA SER A 384 -12.30 16.72 -2.65
C SER A 384 -11.68 17.91 -3.37
N VAL A 385 -10.38 17.85 -3.61
CA VAL A 385 -9.63 18.93 -4.26
C VAL A 385 -8.89 18.37 -5.48
N THR A 386 -9.08 19.05 -6.60
CA THR A 386 -8.23 18.88 -7.81
C THR A 386 -7.33 20.10 -7.96
N PRO A 387 -6.11 19.97 -8.49
CA PRO A 387 -5.16 21.06 -8.69
C PRO A 387 -5.70 22.24 -9.48
#